data_3556bed24b8432615eae82888bd4ad75
#
_entry.id   3556bed24b8432615eae82888bd4ad75
#
_cell.length_a   1.000
_cell.length_b   1.000
_cell.length_c   1.000
_cell.angle_alpha   90.00
_cell.angle_beta   90.00
_cell.angle_gamma   90.00
#
_symmetry.space_group_name_H-M   'P 1'
#
loop_
_entity.id
_entity.type
_entity.pdbx_description
1 polymer ?
#
loop_
_entity_poly.entity_id
_entity_poly.type
_entity_poly.pdbx_seq_one_letter_code
_entity_poly.pdbx_strand_id
1 'polypeptide(L)'
;MALTLSKQTVNFVLDQGATLEKTITAQNSAGGNVTISSGTCAAKMRQSTYSGNNIHSFTPSISGSNVTISMTATNTANVAAGQYAYDIEYTQSDATTVERLAQGIVTVSPESTK
;
A
#
# COMPACT_ATOMS: atom_id res chain seq x y z
N MET A 1 1.97 -6.57 24.46
CA MET A 1 1.71 -7.73 23.61
C MET A 1 1.68 -7.31 22.14
N ALA A 2 2.39 -8.03 21.31
CA ALA A 2 2.44 -7.70 19.89
C ALA A 2 1.14 -8.10 19.20
N LEU A 3 0.66 -7.23 18.29
CA LEU A 3 -0.43 -7.58 17.40
C LEU A 3 0.08 -8.57 16.37
N THR A 4 -0.78 -9.51 15.98
CA THR A 4 -0.49 -10.41 14.88
C THR A 4 -1.49 -10.12 13.77
N LEU A 5 -0.99 -9.60 12.65
CA LEU A 5 -1.81 -9.26 11.50
C LEU A 5 -1.75 -10.36 10.46
N SER A 6 -2.88 -10.62 9.83
CA SER A 6 -2.94 -11.50 8.67
C SER A 6 -2.55 -10.69 7.44
N LYS A 7 -1.49 -11.12 6.78
CA LYS A 7 -1.05 -10.48 5.53
C LYS A 7 -2.08 -10.75 4.44
N GLN A 8 -2.55 -9.70 3.80
CA GLN A 8 -3.55 -9.80 2.73
C GLN A 8 -2.88 -9.64 1.38
N THR A 9 -3.40 -10.32 0.38
CA THR A 9 -2.96 -10.13 -1.01
C THR A 9 -4.07 -9.38 -1.74
N VAL A 10 -3.78 -8.16 -2.16
CA VAL A 10 -4.75 -7.31 -2.86
C VAL A 10 -4.07 -6.72 -4.09
N ASN A 11 -4.63 -7.03 -5.26
CA ASN A 11 -4.14 -6.48 -6.52
C ASN A 11 -5.07 -5.36 -6.95
N PHE A 12 -4.52 -4.30 -7.55
CA PHE A 12 -5.36 -3.20 -8.03
C PHE A 12 -4.73 -2.52 -9.24
N VAL A 13 -5.53 -1.69 -9.89
CA VAL A 13 -5.11 -0.94 -11.07
C VAL A 13 -4.94 0.53 -10.69
N LEU A 14 -3.84 1.12 -11.13
CA LEU A 14 -3.57 2.54 -10.98
C LEU A 14 -3.64 3.17 -12.37
N ASP A 15 -4.52 4.14 -12.55
CA ASP A 15 -4.64 4.84 -13.83
C ASP A 15 -3.73 6.07 -13.83
N GLN A 16 -2.85 6.15 -14.82
CA GLN A 16 -1.97 7.32 -14.96
C GLN A 16 -2.81 8.59 -15.04
N GLY A 17 -2.41 9.61 -14.30
CA GLY A 17 -3.06 10.90 -14.33
C GLY A 17 -4.34 10.99 -13.49
N ALA A 18 -4.74 9.92 -12.85
CA ALA A 18 -5.91 9.91 -11.97
C ALA A 18 -5.47 9.80 -10.50
N THR A 19 -6.25 10.39 -9.62
CA THR A 19 -6.00 10.24 -8.17
C THR A 19 -6.27 8.81 -7.74
N LEU A 20 -5.33 8.23 -6.99
CA LEU A 20 -5.50 6.88 -6.45
C LEU A 20 -5.84 6.95 -4.98
N GLU A 21 -6.83 6.16 -4.58
CA GLU A 21 -7.11 5.87 -3.17
C GLU A 21 -7.49 4.41 -3.04
N LYS A 22 -6.85 3.71 -2.13
CA LYS A 22 -7.16 2.30 -1.86
C LYS A 22 -7.17 2.07 -0.36
N THR A 23 -8.29 1.58 0.17
CA THR A 23 -8.44 1.31 1.59
C THR A 23 -8.38 -0.18 1.85
N ILE A 24 -7.59 -0.57 2.85
CA ILE A 24 -7.44 -1.96 3.26
C ILE A 24 -7.70 -2.02 4.76
N THR A 25 -8.51 -2.99 5.18
CA THR A 25 -8.82 -3.21 6.59
C THR A 25 -7.87 -4.24 7.17
N ALA A 26 -7.22 -3.89 8.27
CA ALA A 26 -6.32 -4.80 8.98
C ALA A 26 -7.13 -5.87 9.70
N GLN A 27 -6.74 -7.13 9.54
CA GLN A 27 -7.44 -8.26 10.13
C GLN A 27 -6.44 -9.22 10.78
N ASN A 28 -6.92 -9.98 11.77
CA ASN A 28 -6.13 -11.07 12.36
C ASN A 28 -6.42 -12.38 11.60
N SER A 29 -5.76 -13.46 12.00
CA SER A 29 -5.89 -14.75 11.32
C SER A 29 -7.30 -15.36 11.44
N ALA A 30 -8.10 -14.89 12.39
CA ALA A 30 -9.50 -15.32 12.54
C ALA A 30 -10.46 -14.49 11.70
N GLY A 31 -9.98 -13.48 10.96
CA GLY A 31 -10.81 -12.63 10.14
C GLY A 31 -11.42 -11.43 10.84
N GLY A 32 -11.08 -11.23 12.12
CA GLY A 32 -11.57 -10.07 12.86
C GLY A 32 -10.74 -8.83 12.58
N ASN A 33 -11.38 -7.67 12.63
CA ASN A 33 -10.69 -6.40 12.41
C ASN A 33 -9.76 -6.07 13.58
N VAL A 34 -8.60 -5.52 13.26
CA VAL A 34 -7.58 -5.16 14.24
C VAL A 34 -7.34 -3.67 14.18
N THR A 35 -7.42 -2.98 15.31
CA THR A 35 -7.14 -1.55 15.37
C THR A 35 -5.65 -1.32 15.24
N ILE A 36 -5.27 -0.46 14.28
CA ILE A 36 -3.87 -0.16 13.97
C ILE A 36 -3.54 1.32 14.15
N SER A 37 -4.44 2.09 14.75
CA SER A 37 -4.30 3.55 14.86
C SER A 37 -3.15 3.98 15.78
N SER A 38 -2.62 3.07 16.62
CA SER A 38 -1.52 3.41 17.53
C SER A 38 -0.14 3.30 16.88
N GLY A 39 -0.04 2.75 15.68
CA GLY A 39 1.22 2.59 14.97
C GLY A 39 1.28 3.45 13.71
N THR A 40 2.22 3.10 12.83
CA THR A 40 2.41 3.81 11.57
C THR A 40 2.50 2.82 10.42
N CYS A 41 2.16 3.29 9.22
CA CYS A 41 2.26 2.50 8.00
C CYS A 41 3.19 3.16 7.01
N ALA A 42 3.84 2.32 6.19
CA ALA A 42 4.59 2.75 5.02
C ALA A 42 4.17 1.88 3.85
N ALA A 43 4.02 2.49 2.68
CA ALA A 43 3.59 1.76 1.49
C ALA A 43 4.42 2.22 0.30
N LYS A 44 4.98 1.24 -0.43
CA LYS A 44 5.78 1.51 -1.62
C LYS A 44 5.52 0.45 -2.68
N MET A 45 5.76 0.82 -3.93
CA MET A 45 5.75 -0.14 -5.03
C MET A 45 7.02 -0.04 -5.84
N ARG A 46 7.42 -1.16 -6.44
CA ARG A 46 8.62 -1.27 -7.26
C ARG A 46 8.28 -2.03 -8.54
N GLN A 47 8.89 -1.62 -9.65
CA GLN A 47 8.68 -2.30 -10.91
C GLN A 47 9.35 -3.68 -10.93
N SER A 48 10.46 -3.83 -10.19
CA SER A 48 11.16 -5.10 -10.08
C SER A 48 11.70 -5.26 -8.67
N THR A 49 11.60 -6.47 -8.14
CA THR A 49 12.14 -6.76 -6.81
C THR A 49 13.67 -6.75 -6.77
N TYR A 50 14.30 -6.85 -7.92
CA TYR A 50 15.78 -6.88 -8.01
C TYR A 50 16.37 -5.51 -8.31
N SER A 51 15.57 -4.62 -8.86
CA SER A 51 16.04 -3.30 -9.29
C SER A 51 15.65 -2.25 -8.26
N GLY A 52 16.54 -1.31 -7.99
CA GLY A 52 16.21 -0.14 -7.19
C GLY A 52 15.52 0.95 -8.00
N ASN A 53 15.20 0.70 -9.27
CA ASN A 53 14.61 1.69 -10.16
C ASN A 53 13.09 1.66 -10.05
N ASN A 54 12.46 2.78 -10.40
CA ASN A 54 11.00 2.93 -10.45
C ASN A 54 10.34 2.55 -9.13
N ILE A 55 10.86 3.14 -8.05
CA ILE A 55 10.27 3.02 -6.73
C ILE A 55 9.37 4.22 -6.52
N HIS A 56 8.12 3.97 -6.13
CA HIS A 56 7.15 5.01 -5.84
C HIS A 56 6.55 4.77 -4.46
N SER A 57 6.31 5.86 -3.75
CA SER A 57 5.72 5.79 -2.41
C SER A 57 4.26 6.22 -2.47
N PHE A 58 3.41 5.49 -1.73
CA PHE A 58 2.05 5.93 -1.46
C PHE A 58 2.02 6.72 -0.17
N THR A 59 1.00 7.56 -0.02
CA THR A 59 0.76 8.28 1.24
C THR A 59 -0.22 7.47 2.08
N PRO A 60 0.20 6.93 3.23
CA PRO A 60 -0.71 6.15 4.06
C PRO A 60 -1.46 7.04 5.04
N SER A 61 -2.70 6.66 5.34
CA SER A 61 -3.51 7.31 6.37
C SER A 61 -4.26 6.23 7.14
N ILE A 62 -4.12 6.22 8.45
CA ILE A 62 -4.72 5.18 9.29
C ILE A 62 -5.94 5.76 10.01
N SER A 63 -7.03 4.99 9.99
CA SER A 63 -8.24 5.31 10.74
C SER A 63 -8.81 4.02 11.32
N GLY A 64 -8.72 3.86 12.63
CA GLY A 64 -9.19 2.65 13.30
C GLY A 64 -8.45 1.41 12.83
N SER A 65 -9.16 0.52 12.15
CA SER A 65 -8.55 -0.68 11.58
C SER A 65 -8.28 -0.55 10.08
N ASN A 66 -8.51 0.64 9.49
CA ASN A 66 -8.33 0.85 8.06
C ASN A 66 -7.05 1.63 7.77
N VAL A 67 -6.36 1.27 6.70
CA VAL A 67 -5.31 2.08 6.12
C VAL A 67 -5.73 2.44 4.70
N THR A 68 -5.64 3.73 4.37
CA THR A 68 -5.88 4.22 3.02
C THR A 68 -4.54 4.65 2.46
N ILE A 69 -4.15 4.06 1.33
CA ILE A 69 -2.97 4.50 0.60
C ILE A 69 -3.44 5.33 -0.59
N SER A 70 -2.76 6.42 -0.84
CA SER A 70 -3.17 7.37 -1.87
C SER A 70 -1.97 7.89 -2.65
N MET A 71 -2.26 8.38 -3.85
CA MET A 71 -1.27 9.03 -4.69
C MET A 71 -2.00 10.09 -5.51
N THR A 72 -1.43 11.29 -5.57
CA THR A 72 -2.05 12.39 -6.30
C THR A 72 -2.01 12.14 -7.80
N ALA A 73 -2.93 12.79 -8.53
CA ALA A 73 -2.95 12.69 -9.99
C ALA A 73 -1.62 13.11 -10.62
N THR A 74 -0.99 14.14 -10.07
CA THR A 74 0.32 14.59 -10.57
C THR A 74 1.36 13.50 -10.40
N ASN A 75 1.36 12.81 -9.27
CA ASN A 75 2.34 11.74 -9.03
C ASN A 75 2.04 10.51 -9.87
N THR A 76 0.77 10.12 -10.02
CA THR A 76 0.43 8.95 -10.86
C THR A 76 0.79 9.19 -12.31
N ALA A 77 0.70 10.42 -12.79
CA ALA A 77 1.07 10.76 -14.18
C ALA A 77 2.55 10.51 -14.45
N ASN A 78 3.38 10.50 -13.41
CA ASN A 78 4.82 10.28 -13.53
C ASN A 78 5.22 8.82 -13.37
N VAL A 79 4.27 7.91 -13.14
CA VAL A 79 4.56 6.49 -12.99
C VAL A 79 4.49 5.84 -14.37
N ALA A 80 5.56 5.14 -14.75
CA ALA A 80 5.59 4.46 -16.04
C ALA A 80 4.56 3.32 -16.04
N ALA A 81 3.91 3.10 -17.20
CA ALA A 81 2.96 2.01 -17.34
C ALA A 81 3.65 0.66 -17.16
N GLY A 82 2.93 -0.33 -16.64
CA GLY A 82 3.44 -1.66 -16.42
C GLY A 82 2.97 -2.23 -15.11
N GLN A 83 3.62 -3.29 -14.67
CA GLN A 83 3.27 -3.96 -13.42
C GLN A 83 4.32 -3.68 -12.35
N TYR A 84 3.84 -3.46 -11.14
CA TYR A 84 4.68 -3.18 -9.97
C TYR A 84 4.26 -4.11 -8.84
N ALA A 85 5.23 -4.53 -8.03
CA ALA A 85 4.95 -5.19 -6.77
C ALA A 85 4.90 -4.13 -5.68
N TYR A 86 3.91 -4.23 -4.78
CA TYR A 86 3.80 -3.30 -3.67
C TYR A 86 3.60 -4.04 -2.36
N ASP A 87 3.92 -3.37 -1.26
CA ASP A 87 3.54 -3.84 0.05
C ASP A 87 3.19 -2.65 0.95
N ILE A 88 2.47 -2.98 2.02
CA ILE A 88 2.16 -2.04 3.10
C ILE A 88 2.72 -2.66 4.38
N GLU A 89 3.64 -1.95 5.02
CA GLU A 89 4.22 -2.38 6.28
C GLU A 89 3.64 -1.56 7.43
N TYR A 90 3.28 -2.23 8.50
CA TYR A 90 2.77 -1.61 9.71
C TYR A 90 3.82 -1.75 10.81
N THR A 91 4.23 -0.62 11.38
CA THR A 91 5.12 -0.58 12.54
C THR A 91 4.27 -0.31 13.77
N GLN A 92 4.33 -1.21 14.74
CA GLN A 92 3.54 -1.08 15.95
C GLN A 92 4.03 0.07 16.82
N SER A 93 3.25 0.43 17.83
CA SER A 93 3.54 1.57 18.69
C SER A 93 4.86 1.44 19.46
N ASP A 94 5.41 0.23 19.56
CA ASP A 94 6.73 0.02 20.18
C ASP A 94 7.88 0.47 19.26
N ALA A 95 7.57 0.81 18.02
CA ALA A 95 8.52 1.27 16.99
C ALA A 95 9.56 0.23 16.58
N THR A 96 9.39 -1.04 17.02
CA THR A 96 10.32 -2.12 16.69
C THR A 96 9.67 -3.30 16.00
N THR A 97 8.38 -3.57 16.27
CA THR A 97 7.67 -4.68 15.66
C THR A 97 7.07 -4.21 14.34
N VAL A 98 7.52 -4.82 13.23
CA VAL A 98 7.06 -4.47 11.89
C VAL A 98 6.39 -5.68 11.28
N GLU A 99 5.19 -5.49 10.73
CA GLU A 99 4.45 -6.55 10.07
C GLU A 99 4.01 -6.08 8.69
N ARG A 100 3.97 -7.02 7.74
CA ARG A 100 3.45 -6.72 6.41
C ARG A 100 1.94 -6.89 6.46
N LEU A 101 1.24 -5.78 6.27
CA LEU A 101 -0.22 -5.76 6.36
C LEU A 101 -0.86 -6.23 5.05
N ALA A 102 -0.28 -5.86 3.92
CA ALA A 102 -0.80 -6.24 2.60
C ALA A 102 0.32 -6.22 1.58
N GLN A 103 0.10 -6.96 0.51
CA GLN A 103 1.00 -6.97 -0.64
C GLN A 103 0.21 -7.33 -1.89
N GLY A 104 0.81 -7.15 -3.05
CA GLY A 104 0.17 -7.53 -4.30
C GLY A 104 0.82 -6.88 -5.49
N ILE A 105 0.07 -6.85 -6.59
CA ILE A 105 0.50 -6.30 -7.86
C ILE A 105 -0.34 -5.06 -8.16
N VAL A 106 0.34 -3.98 -8.55
CA VAL A 106 -0.29 -2.77 -9.08
C VAL A 106 -0.05 -2.77 -10.58
N THR A 107 -1.11 -2.76 -11.36
CA THR A 107 -1.02 -2.61 -12.80
C THR A 107 -1.28 -1.14 -13.13
N VAL A 108 -0.28 -0.49 -13.72
CA VAL A 108 -0.40 0.92 -14.10
C VAL A 108 -0.88 0.99 -15.53
N SER A 109 -2.09 1.55 -15.70
CA SER A 109 -2.75 1.68 -17.00
C SER A 109 -2.37 3.03 -17.61
N PRO A 110 -1.90 3.06 -18.87
CA PRO A 110 -1.47 4.32 -19.47
C PRO A 110 -2.66 5.24 -19.74
N GLU A 111 -2.39 6.54 -19.59
CA GLU A 111 -3.36 7.58 -19.90
C GLU A 111 -3.44 7.80 -21.40
N SER A 112 -4.66 7.82 -21.93
CA SER A 112 -4.87 7.98 -23.37
C SER A 112 -5.54 9.30 -23.75
N THR A 113 -5.80 10.15 -22.74
CA THR A 113 -6.51 11.41 -22.98
C THR A 113 -5.59 12.62 -23.11
N LYS A 114 -4.32 12.41 -23.18
CA LYS A 114 -3.37 13.52 -23.37
C LYS A 114 -3.38 14.02 -24.80
#